data_cb6abddd6cd6c754e3cee709d354136a
#
_entry.id   cb6abddd6cd6c754e3cee709d354136a
#
_cell.length_a   1.000
_cell.length_b   1.000
_cell.length_c   1.000
_cell.angle_alpha   90.00
_cell.angle_beta   90.00
_cell.angle_gamma   90.00
#
_symmetry.space_group_name_H-M   'P 1'
#
loop_
_entity.id
_entity.type
_entity.pdbx_description
1 polymer ?
#
loop_
_entity_poly.entity_id
_entity_poly.type
_entity_poly.pdbx_seq_one_letter_code
_entity_poly.pdbx_strand_id
1 'polypeptide(L)'
;MKDYLRLIDTQTSGPRCDVTPLFADPAAFARLVDDLAAPFAAMPLDYVAGIDALGFILGTALALRLKKGFIPIRKGGKLPVAVARAALVDYSGQEKVLEIRQGIIRPGDRVLLVDEWIETGAQAQTAVSLVEQQNGRIAGIAAINIDANPGAARLRQNYFCHSLWYDMQPVEA
;
A
#
# COMPACT_ATOMS: atom_id res chain seq x y z
N MET A 1 -12.73 -8.25 16.21
CA MET A 1 -12.64 -8.20 14.71
C MET A 1 -13.56 -7.11 14.24
N LYS A 2 -13.06 -6.21 13.37
CA LYS A 2 -13.93 -5.25 12.68
C LYS A 2 -14.84 -6.06 11.78
N ASP A 3 -16.15 -5.96 11.99
CA ASP A 3 -17.18 -6.80 11.35
C ASP A 3 -17.14 -6.77 9.82
N TYR A 4 -16.81 -5.61 9.23
CA TYR A 4 -16.72 -5.46 7.76
C TYR A 4 -15.56 -6.26 7.14
N LEU A 5 -14.51 -6.61 7.88
CA LEU A 5 -13.41 -7.45 7.37
C LEU A 5 -13.86 -8.88 7.08
N ARG A 6 -15.03 -9.30 7.59
CA ARG A 6 -15.62 -10.62 7.26
C ARG A 6 -16.07 -10.71 5.79
N LEU A 7 -16.15 -9.59 5.09
CA LEU A 7 -16.46 -9.56 3.65
C LEU A 7 -15.24 -9.95 2.79
N ILE A 8 -14.04 -10.06 3.37
CA ILE A 8 -12.88 -10.58 2.64
C ILE A 8 -13.10 -12.07 2.40
N ASP A 9 -13.11 -12.47 1.13
CA ASP A 9 -13.24 -13.87 0.76
C ASP A 9 -11.89 -14.58 0.91
N THR A 10 -11.83 -15.53 1.84
CA THR A 10 -10.66 -16.38 2.10
C THR A 10 -10.74 -17.73 1.39
N GLN A 11 -11.87 -18.06 0.75
CA GLN A 11 -12.10 -19.33 0.03
C GLN A 11 -11.79 -19.18 -1.45
N THR A 12 -10.58 -18.76 -1.76
CA THR A 12 -10.11 -18.54 -3.13
C THR A 12 -9.32 -19.75 -3.66
N SER A 13 -9.11 -19.83 -4.97
CA SER A 13 -8.35 -20.92 -5.61
C SER A 13 -6.83 -20.80 -5.44
N GLY A 14 -6.33 -19.85 -4.66
CA GLY A 14 -4.91 -19.57 -4.47
C GLY A 14 -4.60 -19.02 -3.08
N PRO A 15 -3.37 -18.60 -2.84
CA PRO A 15 -2.94 -18.10 -1.52
C PRO A 15 -3.45 -16.69 -1.20
N ARG A 16 -4.11 -16.02 -2.16
CA ARG A 16 -4.59 -14.64 -2.00
C ARG A 16 -6.06 -14.62 -1.62
N CYS A 17 -6.40 -13.76 -0.67
CA CYS A 17 -7.79 -13.41 -0.39
C CYS A 17 -8.35 -12.46 -1.45
N ASP A 18 -9.66 -12.51 -1.69
CA ASP A 18 -10.36 -11.55 -2.53
C ASP A 18 -11.01 -10.47 -1.67
N VAL A 19 -10.60 -9.23 -1.89
CA VAL A 19 -11.13 -8.04 -1.19
C VAL A 19 -12.27 -7.36 -1.97
N THR A 20 -12.65 -7.89 -3.14
CA THR A 20 -13.70 -7.30 -3.98
C THR A 20 -15.02 -7.14 -3.25
N PRO A 21 -15.53 -8.13 -2.47
CA PRO A 21 -16.78 -7.97 -1.73
C PRO A 21 -16.74 -6.82 -0.71
N LEU A 22 -15.56 -6.60 -0.08
CA LEU A 22 -15.35 -5.49 0.85
C LEU A 22 -15.41 -4.12 0.14
N PHE A 23 -14.85 -4.02 -1.05
CA PHE A 23 -14.89 -2.80 -1.85
C PHE A 23 -16.29 -2.53 -2.46
N ALA A 24 -17.03 -3.59 -2.75
CA ALA A 24 -18.36 -3.48 -3.35
C ALA A 24 -19.44 -3.05 -2.35
N ASP A 25 -19.21 -3.22 -1.04
CA ASP A 25 -20.13 -2.71 -0.01
C ASP A 25 -19.76 -1.27 0.37
N PRO A 26 -20.61 -0.27 0.11
CA PRO A 26 -20.26 1.13 0.30
C PRO A 26 -20.05 1.49 1.79
N ALA A 27 -20.78 0.85 2.70
CA ALA A 27 -20.63 1.12 4.14
C ALA A 27 -19.36 0.48 4.70
N ALA A 28 -19.05 -0.74 4.28
CA ALA A 28 -17.81 -1.44 4.64
C ALA A 28 -16.58 -0.72 4.09
N PHE A 29 -16.62 -0.30 2.82
CA PHE A 29 -15.53 0.42 2.20
C PHE A 29 -15.28 1.78 2.87
N ALA A 30 -16.33 2.53 3.19
CA ALA A 30 -16.18 3.80 3.93
C ALA A 30 -15.50 3.58 5.31
N ARG A 31 -15.94 2.56 6.05
CA ARG A 31 -15.33 2.22 7.35
C ARG A 31 -13.89 1.75 7.24
N LEU A 32 -13.57 0.96 6.22
CA LEU A 32 -12.20 0.54 5.90
C LEU A 32 -11.30 1.77 5.70
N VAL A 33 -11.75 2.72 4.88
CA VAL A 33 -11.01 3.95 4.58
C VAL A 33 -10.81 4.80 5.85
N ASP A 34 -11.85 4.96 6.67
CA ASP A 34 -11.77 5.70 7.92
C ASP A 34 -10.76 5.06 8.88
N ASP A 35 -10.82 3.75 9.04
CA ASP A 35 -9.94 3.01 9.94
C ASP A 35 -8.48 3.00 9.47
N LEU A 36 -8.24 2.89 8.16
CA LEU A 36 -6.89 2.99 7.59
C LEU A 36 -6.33 4.42 7.67
N ALA A 37 -7.18 5.44 7.53
CA ALA A 37 -6.77 6.83 7.59
C ALA A 37 -6.47 7.32 9.00
N ALA A 38 -7.15 6.78 10.01
CA ALA A 38 -7.15 7.30 11.38
C ALA A 38 -5.74 7.53 11.97
N PRO A 39 -4.77 6.58 11.91
CA PRO A 39 -3.44 6.78 12.47
C PRO A 39 -2.64 7.88 11.76
N PHE A 40 -3.00 8.22 10.54
CA PHE A 40 -2.29 9.18 9.69
C PHE A 40 -2.93 10.57 9.68
N ALA A 41 -4.12 10.72 10.29
CA ALA A 41 -4.90 11.97 10.21
C ALA A 41 -4.17 13.19 10.80
N ALA A 42 -3.37 12.99 11.85
CA ALA A 42 -2.57 14.04 12.47
C ALA A 42 -1.11 14.08 11.98
N MET A 43 -0.72 13.14 11.12
CA MET A 43 0.65 13.11 10.61
C MET A 43 0.86 14.17 9.51
N PRO A 44 2.05 14.77 9.48
CA PRO A 44 2.40 15.68 8.41
C PRO A 44 2.64 14.89 7.12
N LEU A 45 1.65 14.88 6.23
CA LEU A 45 1.67 14.23 4.93
C LEU A 45 1.58 15.25 3.80
N ASP A 46 2.24 14.97 2.68
CA ASP A 46 2.14 15.76 1.46
C ASP A 46 1.38 14.99 0.38
N TYR A 47 1.63 13.68 0.26
CA TYR A 47 0.97 12.81 -0.73
C TYR A 47 0.61 11.44 -0.15
N VAL A 48 -0.34 10.79 -0.81
CA VAL A 48 -0.59 9.36 -0.72
C VAL A 48 -0.13 8.71 -2.03
N ALA A 49 0.66 7.65 -1.96
CA ALA A 49 1.08 6.88 -3.13
C ALA A 49 0.49 5.47 -3.07
N GLY A 50 -0.14 5.01 -4.14
CA GLY A 50 -0.73 3.67 -4.24
C GLY A 50 0.01 2.81 -5.26
N ILE A 51 0.11 1.50 -4.99
CA ILE A 51 0.76 0.54 -5.89
C ILE A 51 -0.29 -0.11 -6.80
N ASP A 52 0.04 -0.29 -8.07
CA ASP A 52 -0.81 -0.90 -9.11
C ASP A 52 -1.10 -2.39 -8.79
N ALA A 53 -2.40 -2.82 -8.70
CA ALA A 53 -3.61 -2.14 -9.12
C ALA A 53 -4.52 -1.72 -7.96
N LEU A 54 -4.77 -2.59 -6.96
CA LEU A 54 -5.77 -2.36 -5.91
C LEU A 54 -5.34 -1.28 -4.91
N GLY A 55 -4.02 -1.08 -4.75
CA GLY A 55 -3.48 0.06 -4.02
C GLY A 55 -3.92 1.41 -4.58
N PHE A 56 -4.36 1.50 -5.85
CA PHE A 56 -4.95 2.72 -6.40
C PHE A 56 -6.33 3.00 -5.83
N ILE A 57 -7.16 1.96 -5.66
CA ILE A 57 -8.50 2.11 -5.10
C ILE A 57 -8.41 2.65 -3.68
N LEU A 58 -7.64 1.96 -2.83
CA LEU A 58 -7.44 2.38 -1.44
C LEU A 58 -6.70 3.71 -1.33
N GLY A 59 -5.61 3.86 -2.08
CA GLY A 59 -4.79 5.07 -2.04
C GLY A 59 -5.55 6.31 -2.47
N THR A 60 -6.41 6.24 -3.49
CA THR A 60 -7.26 7.35 -3.90
C THR A 60 -8.29 7.69 -2.82
N ALA A 61 -8.93 6.69 -2.22
CA ALA A 61 -9.89 6.89 -1.14
C ALA A 61 -9.23 7.53 0.09
N LEU A 62 -8.04 7.04 0.48
CA LEU A 62 -7.25 7.62 1.58
C LEU A 62 -6.76 9.04 1.27
N ALA A 63 -6.33 9.32 0.04
CA ALA A 63 -5.92 10.66 -0.36
C ALA A 63 -7.06 11.67 -0.22
N LEU A 64 -8.27 11.31 -0.69
CA LEU A 64 -9.46 12.14 -0.50
C LEU A 64 -9.81 12.31 0.97
N ARG A 65 -9.78 11.23 1.75
CA ARG A 65 -10.11 11.25 3.19
C ARG A 65 -9.13 12.11 4.00
N LEU A 66 -7.84 12.06 3.65
CA LEU A 66 -6.78 12.83 4.29
C LEU A 66 -6.57 14.21 3.66
N LYS A 67 -7.31 14.56 2.60
CA LYS A 67 -7.18 15.81 1.82
C LYS A 67 -5.76 16.02 1.27
N LYS A 68 -5.21 14.95 0.66
CA LYS A 68 -3.88 14.93 0.05
C LYS A 68 -3.94 14.59 -1.44
N GLY A 69 -2.89 14.91 -2.17
CA GLY A 69 -2.73 14.47 -3.55
C GLY A 69 -2.45 12.95 -3.62
N PHE A 70 -2.83 12.33 -4.74
CA PHE A 70 -2.56 10.91 -5.01
C PHE A 70 -1.50 10.74 -6.09
N ILE A 71 -0.53 9.87 -5.85
CA ILE A 71 0.55 9.53 -6.80
C ILE A 71 0.46 8.03 -7.13
N PRO A 72 0.24 7.66 -8.41
CA PRO A 72 0.25 6.26 -8.80
C PRO A 72 1.69 5.73 -8.94
N ILE A 73 2.00 4.60 -8.33
CA ILE A 73 3.20 3.80 -8.58
C ILE A 73 2.76 2.62 -9.45
N ARG A 74 3.21 2.60 -10.72
CA ARG A 74 2.69 1.69 -11.74
C ARG A 74 3.65 0.56 -12.07
N LYS A 75 3.10 -0.53 -12.59
CA LYS A 75 3.88 -1.56 -13.29
C LYS A 75 4.52 -0.95 -14.54
N GLY A 76 5.74 -1.36 -14.86
CA GLY A 76 6.56 -0.76 -15.90
C GLY A 76 5.88 -0.62 -17.26
N GLY A 77 6.21 0.46 -17.97
CA GLY A 77 5.71 0.75 -19.31
C GLY A 77 4.29 1.32 -19.38
N LYS A 78 3.75 1.79 -18.26
CA LYS A 78 2.36 2.31 -18.19
C LYS A 78 2.27 3.84 -18.15
N LEU A 79 3.36 4.54 -17.85
CA LEU A 79 3.38 6.00 -17.77
C LEU A 79 3.94 6.59 -19.08
N PRO A 80 3.23 7.52 -19.75
CA PRO A 80 3.65 8.12 -21.03
C PRO A 80 4.55 9.35 -20.81
N VAL A 81 5.40 9.34 -19.78
CA VAL A 81 6.25 10.47 -19.37
C VAL A 81 7.60 9.96 -18.88
N ALA A 82 8.54 10.87 -18.59
CA ALA A 82 9.79 10.49 -17.92
C ALA A 82 9.50 9.88 -16.55
N VAL A 83 10.13 8.75 -16.24
CA VAL A 83 9.88 7.96 -15.03
C VAL A 83 11.18 7.59 -14.31
N ALA A 84 11.12 7.51 -12.99
CA ALA A 84 12.04 6.73 -12.20
C ALA A 84 11.54 5.28 -12.15
N ARG A 85 12.46 4.31 -12.26
CA ARG A 85 12.15 2.87 -12.31
C ARG A 85 12.97 2.11 -11.29
N ALA A 86 12.37 1.05 -10.73
CA ALA A 86 13.08 0.09 -9.90
C ALA A 86 12.57 -1.33 -10.21
N ALA A 87 13.50 -2.26 -10.31
CA ALA A 87 13.21 -3.68 -10.53
C ALA A 87 12.97 -4.40 -9.20
N LEU A 88 12.15 -5.43 -9.23
CA LEU A 88 11.94 -6.37 -8.13
C LEU A 88 11.78 -7.78 -8.68
N VAL A 89 12.05 -8.76 -7.83
CA VAL A 89 11.67 -10.15 -8.07
C VAL A 89 10.44 -10.42 -7.23
N ASP A 90 9.35 -10.83 -7.88
CA ASP A 90 8.10 -11.15 -7.18
C ASP A 90 8.15 -12.55 -6.52
N TYR A 91 7.07 -12.92 -5.82
CA TYR A 91 6.95 -14.21 -5.15
C TYR A 91 7.02 -15.42 -6.12
N SER A 92 6.79 -15.23 -7.42
CA SER A 92 6.90 -16.28 -8.45
C SER A 92 8.31 -16.38 -9.05
N GLY A 93 9.27 -15.56 -8.59
CA GLY A 93 10.63 -15.49 -9.13
C GLY A 93 10.74 -14.67 -10.43
N GLN A 94 9.67 -13.99 -10.85
CA GLN A 94 9.69 -13.17 -12.06
C GLN A 94 10.19 -11.76 -11.76
N GLU A 95 11.07 -11.27 -12.63
CA GLU A 95 11.46 -9.87 -12.62
C GLU A 95 10.28 -8.98 -13.04
N LYS A 96 10.00 -7.99 -12.22
CA LYS A 96 9.01 -6.95 -12.48
C LYS A 96 9.64 -5.59 -12.28
N VAL A 97 9.03 -4.57 -12.86
CA VAL A 97 9.46 -3.19 -12.73
C VAL A 97 8.28 -2.38 -12.20
N LEU A 98 8.55 -1.54 -11.22
CA LEU A 98 7.66 -0.45 -10.85
C LEU A 98 8.21 0.86 -11.39
N GLU A 99 7.32 1.79 -11.69
CA GLU A 99 7.67 3.12 -12.16
C GLU A 99 6.80 4.20 -11.53
N ILE A 100 7.39 5.35 -11.33
CA ILE A 100 6.74 6.56 -10.85
C ILE A 100 7.15 7.74 -11.74
N ARG A 101 6.26 8.70 -11.95
CA ARG A 101 6.60 9.93 -12.70
C ARG A 101 7.81 10.61 -12.05
N GLN A 102 8.83 10.90 -12.86
CA GLN A 102 10.03 11.61 -12.40
C GLN A 102 9.70 13.06 -12.04
N GLY A 103 10.22 13.51 -10.91
CA GLY A 103 10.04 14.89 -10.42
C GLY A 103 8.65 15.20 -9.85
N ILE A 104 7.80 14.18 -9.63
CA ILE A 104 6.48 14.40 -8.99
C ILE A 104 6.61 14.58 -7.47
N ILE A 105 7.64 14.00 -6.87
CA ILE A 105 7.99 14.13 -5.46
C ILE A 105 9.13 15.15 -5.35
N ARG A 106 8.98 16.12 -4.50
CA ARG A 106 10.02 17.12 -4.17
C ARG A 106 10.88 16.62 -3.00
N PRO A 107 12.13 17.07 -2.90
CA PRO A 107 12.97 16.75 -1.75
C PRO A 107 12.28 17.08 -0.42
N GLY A 108 12.16 16.10 0.45
CA GLY A 108 11.55 16.23 1.76
C GLY A 108 10.04 16.00 1.83
N ASP A 109 9.33 15.87 0.71
CA ASP A 109 7.90 15.49 0.70
C ASP A 109 7.67 14.18 1.43
N ARG A 110 6.61 14.12 2.23
CA ARG A 110 6.25 13.00 3.08
C ARG A 110 5.11 12.23 2.45
N VAL A 111 5.37 10.97 2.17
CA VAL A 111 4.48 10.10 1.39
C VAL A 111 3.95 8.97 2.27
N LEU A 112 2.63 8.80 2.30
CA LEU A 112 1.96 7.60 2.80
C LEU A 112 1.88 6.59 1.65
N LEU A 113 2.56 5.45 1.79
CA LEU A 113 2.49 4.35 0.82
C LEU A 113 1.29 3.46 1.14
N VAL A 114 0.52 3.08 0.11
CA VAL A 114 -0.71 2.28 0.26
C VAL A 114 -0.73 1.12 -0.71
N ASP A 115 -1.08 -0.05 -0.21
CA ASP A 115 -1.43 -1.23 -1.02
C ASP A 115 -2.61 -1.97 -0.36
N GLU A 116 -3.24 -2.91 -1.06
CA GLU A 116 -4.28 -3.72 -0.42
C GLU A 116 -3.67 -4.83 0.43
N TRP A 117 -2.64 -5.50 -0.07
CA TRP A 117 -2.00 -6.63 0.58
C TRP A 117 -0.48 -6.62 0.38
N ILE A 118 0.27 -6.60 1.45
CA ILE A 118 1.73 -6.69 1.43
C ILE A 118 2.12 -8.12 1.80
N GLU A 119 2.37 -8.95 0.77
CA GLU A 119 2.79 -10.35 0.93
C GLU A 119 4.27 -10.43 1.36
N THR A 120 5.18 -10.57 0.42
CA THR A 120 6.62 -10.70 0.70
C THR A 120 7.29 -9.39 1.11
N GLY A 121 6.63 -8.25 0.92
CA GLY A 121 7.20 -6.92 1.11
C GLY A 121 8.06 -6.41 -0.04
N ALA A 122 8.42 -7.25 -1.02
CA ALA A 122 9.33 -6.84 -2.12
C ALA A 122 8.76 -5.66 -2.95
N GLN A 123 7.46 -5.71 -3.28
CA GLN A 123 6.79 -4.67 -4.04
C GLN A 123 6.74 -3.35 -3.25
N ALA A 124 6.41 -3.42 -1.96
CA ALA A 124 6.37 -2.25 -1.09
C ALA A 124 7.78 -1.64 -0.88
N GLN A 125 8.82 -2.47 -0.69
CA GLN A 125 10.21 -1.99 -0.60
C GLN A 125 10.67 -1.31 -1.87
N THR A 126 10.29 -1.84 -3.04
CA THR A 126 10.59 -1.22 -4.34
C THR A 126 9.88 0.12 -4.48
N ALA A 127 8.61 0.20 -4.07
CA ALA A 127 7.87 1.47 -4.07
C ALA A 127 8.49 2.50 -3.11
N VAL A 128 8.95 2.08 -1.94
CA VAL A 128 9.73 2.90 -1.01
C VAL A 128 10.96 3.47 -1.70
N SER A 129 11.76 2.62 -2.35
CA SER A 129 12.99 3.07 -3.03
C SER A 129 12.72 4.10 -4.13
N LEU A 130 11.59 3.99 -4.84
CA LEU A 130 11.19 4.96 -5.86
C LEU A 130 10.86 6.34 -5.27
N VAL A 131 10.25 6.39 -4.10
CA VAL A 131 9.99 7.64 -3.37
C VAL A 131 11.30 8.26 -2.91
N GLU A 132 12.18 7.44 -2.31
CA GLU A 132 13.47 7.89 -1.75
C GLU A 132 14.47 8.32 -2.83
N GLN A 133 14.46 7.69 -4.02
CA GLN A 133 15.26 8.12 -5.18
C GLN A 133 14.92 9.55 -5.63
N GLN A 134 13.72 10.03 -5.35
CA GLN A 134 13.34 11.42 -5.60
C GLN A 134 13.54 12.34 -4.35
N ASN A 135 14.29 11.86 -3.36
CA ASN A 135 14.51 12.52 -2.07
C ASN A 135 13.23 12.77 -1.25
N GLY A 136 12.17 12.03 -1.52
CA GLY A 136 10.98 11.95 -0.67
C GLY A 136 11.24 11.12 0.60
N ARG A 137 10.31 11.18 1.54
CA ARG A 137 10.35 10.42 2.79
C ARG A 137 9.08 9.61 2.94
N ILE A 138 9.20 8.36 3.35
CA ILE A 138 8.04 7.56 3.73
C ILE A 138 7.59 7.98 5.13
N ALA A 139 6.37 8.52 5.22
CA ALA A 139 5.76 8.89 6.50
C ALA A 139 5.06 7.70 7.16
N GLY A 140 4.64 6.72 6.37
CA GLY A 140 4.05 5.47 6.83
C GLY A 140 3.62 4.59 5.67
N ILE A 141 3.18 3.38 6.02
CA ILE A 141 2.68 2.37 5.08
C ILE A 141 1.34 1.88 5.62
N ALA A 142 0.32 1.88 4.78
CA ALA A 142 -1.02 1.39 5.11
C ALA A 142 -1.46 0.29 4.16
N ALA A 143 -2.01 -0.80 4.69
CA ALA A 143 -2.59 -1.89 3.91
C ALA A 143 -3.74 -2.56 4.67
N ILE A 144 -4.60 -3.31 3.97
CA ILE A 144 -5.57 -4.16 4.65
C ILE A 144 -4.82 -5.22 5.45
N ASN A 145 -3.82 -5.87 4.81
CA ASN A 145 -2.94 -6.83 5.47
C ASN A 145 -1.47 -6.62 5.13
N ILE A 146 -0.62 -6.96 6.08
CA ILE A 146 0.83 -7.07 5.92
C ILE A 146 1.24 -8.40 6.52
N ASP A 147 1.66 -9.35 5.67
CA ASP A 147 1.98 -10.72 6.09
C ASP A 147 3.15 -10.78 7.08
N ALA A 148 3.14 -11.81 7.91
CA ALA A 148 4.23 -12.07 8.86
C ALA A 148 5.35 -12.86 8.17
N ASN A 149 6.31 -12.15 7.57
CA ASN A 149 7.50 -12.74 6.94
C ASN A 149 8.71 -11.80 7.03
N PRO A 150 9.95 -12.27 6.74
CA PRO A 150 11.15 -11.45 6.91
C PRO A 150 11.18 -10.15 6.08
N GLY A 151 10.57 -10.15 4.89
CA GLY A 151 10.53 -8.94 4.04
C GLY A 151 9.59 -7.88 4.60
N ALA A 152 8.40 -8.28 5.01
CA ALA A 152 7.44 -7.39 5.67
C ALA A 152 7.93 -6.94 7.06
N ALA A 153 8.65 -7.79 7.79
CA ALA A 153 9.28 -7.42 9.06
C ALA A 153 10.26 -6.26 8.89
N ARG A 154 11.06 -6.23 7.80
CA ARG A 154 11.97 -5.10 7.50
C ARG A 154 11.21 -3.79 7.28
N LEU A 155 10.04 -3.83 6.63
CA LEU A 155 9.20 -2.64 6.48
C LEU A 155 8.76 -2.11 7.85
N ARG A 156 8.30 -3.01 8.74
CA ARG A 156 7.85 -2.66 10.10
C ARG A 156 9.00 -2.14 10.99
N GLN A 157 10.23 -2.57 10.76
CA GLN A 157 11.40 -2.09 11.50
C GLN A 157 11.79 -0.66 11.10
N ASN A 158 11.60 -0.30 9.83
CA ASN A 158 12.09 0.97 9.28
C ASN A 158 11.01 2.05 9.16
N TYR A 159 9.72 1.65 9.06
CA TYR A 159 8.61 2.56 8.81
C TYR A 159 7.44 2.26 9.74
N PHE A 160 6.67 3.29 10.04
CA PHE A 160 5.38 3.10 10.69
C PHE A 160 4.43 2.38 9.73
N CYS A 161 4.08 1.13 10.06
CA CYS A 161 3.17 0.31 9.28
C CYS A 161 1.85 0.13 10.03
N HIS A 162 0.73 0.37 9.33
CA HIS A 162 -0.61 0.12 9.85
C HIS A 162 -1.35 -0.86 8.96
N SER A 163 -1.88 -1.92 9.55
CA SER A 163 -2.75 -2.89 8.89
C SER A 163 -3.91 -3.30 9.79
N LEU A 164 -5.01 -3.67 9.17
CA LEU A 164 -6.25 -3.98 9.90
C LEU A 164 -6.45 -5.49 10.10
N TRP A 165 -5.90 -6.30 9.20
CA TRP A 165 -6.07 -7.74 9.23
C TRP A 165 -5.03 -8.45 10.10
N TYR A 166 -3.77 -8.02 10.04
CA TYR A 166 -2.66 -8.61 10.79
C TYR A 166 -2.85 -8.54 12.32
N ASP A 167 -3.40 -7.43 12.82
CA ASP A 167 -3.64 -7.23 14.26
C ASP A 167 -4.74 -8.16 14.82
N MET A 168 -5.30 -9.03 13.97
CA MET A 168 -6.48 -9.82 14.24
C MET A 168 -6.32 -11.32 14.00
N GLN A 169 -5.18 -11.77 13.47
CA GLN A 169 -4.88 -13.20 13.41
C GLN A 169 -4.24 -13.63 14.73
N PRO A 170 -4.74 -14.70 15.40
CA PRO A 170 -4.00 -15.30 16.49
C PRO A 170 -2.64 -15.73 15.96
N VAL A 171 -1.58 -15.35 16.64
CA VAL A 171 -0.26 -15.96 16.42
C VAL A 171 -0.46 -17.43 16.74
N GLU A 172 -0.54 -18.28 15.71
CA GLU A 172 -0.48 -19.73 15.93
C GLU A 172 0.86 -20.03 16.61
N ALA A 173 0.72 -20.59 17.82
CA ALA A 173 1.84 -20.92 18.71
C ALA A 173 2.62 -22.13 18.18
#